data_16d8a3b91120fdf6af9b36341e6094b3
#
_entry.id   16d8a3b91120fdf6af9b36341e6094b3
#
_cell.length_a   1.000
_cell.length_b   1.000
_cell.length_c   1.000
_cell.angle_alpha   90.00
_cell.angle_beta   90.00
_cell.angle_gamma   90.00
#
_symmetry.space_group_name_H-M   'P 1'
#
loop_
_entity.id
_entity.type
_entity.pdbx_description
1 polymer ?
#
loop_
_entity_poly.entity_id
_entity_poly.type
_entity_poly.pdbx_seq_one_letter_code
_entity_poly.pdbx_strand_id
1 'polypeptide(L)'
;MIREIQDEILRLKKEQDVCILAHSYVAREISEIADFVGDSYGLSVQATTAPQKNVIMCGVRFMAETVKILSPEKTVYLANPIAGCPMAEQMDKELIGAWKKANPGYTVVAYINTTSDLKTICDVCVTSSSAVKIVNNME
;
A
#
# COMPACT_ATOMS: atom_id res chain seq x y z
N MET A 1 9.78 20.46 20.98
CA MET A 1 10.32 20.13 19.62
C MET A 1 9.42 19.17 18.85
N ILE A 2 9.25 17.88 19.23
CA ILE A 2 8.35 16.95 18.48
C ILE A 2 6.92 17.46 18.43
N ARG A 3 6.37 17.90 19.54
CA ARG A 3 5.00 18.42 19.64
C ARG A 3 4.76 19.62 18.74
N GLU A 4 5.69 20.54 18.67
CA GLU A 4 5.60 21.72 17.78
C GLU A 4 5.56 21.31 16.30
N ILE A 5 6.33 20.26 15.93
CA ILE A 5 6.29 19.71 14.57
C ILE A 5 4.94 19.03 14.30
N GLN A 6 4.41 18.27 15.26
CA GLN A 6 3.10 17.64 15.14
C GLN A 6 1.99 18.68 14.98
N ASP A 7 2.00 19.75 15.76
CA ASP A 7 1.02 20.83 15.70
C ASP A 7 1.08 21.53 14.34
N GLU A 8 2.27 21.77 13.80
CA GLU A 8 2.44 22.35 12.47
C GLU A 8 1.96 21.39 11.36
N ILE A 9 2.24 20.08 11.46
CA ILE A 9 1.72 19.10 10.50
C ILE A 9 0.19 19.05 10.55
N LEU A 10 -0.42 19.06 11.73
CA LEU A 10 -1.88 19.06 11.88
C LEU A 10 -2.50 20.32 11.30
N ARG A 11 -1.84 21.47 11.43
CA ARG A 11 -2.26 22.73 10.81
C ARG A 11 -2.23 22.64 9.28
N LEU A 12 -1.07 22.21 8.74
CA LEU A 12 -0.88 22.07 7.28
C LEU A 12 -1.81 21.00 6.68
N LYS A 13 -1.99 19.88 7.35
CA LYS A 13 -2.92 18.82 6.94
C LYS A 13 -4.32 19.37 6.71
N LYS A 14 -4.80 20.20 7.63
CA LYS A 14 -6.12 20.81 7.53
C LYS A 14 -6.19 21.88 6.42
N GLU A 15 -5.16 22.72 6.32
CA GLU A 15 -5.12 23.80 5.30
C GLU A 15 -5.00 23.27 3.87
N GLN A 16 -4.26 22.16 3.69
CA GLN A 16 -4.01 21.53 2.39
C GLN A 16 -5.03 20.44 2.05
N ASP A 17 -5.99 20.18 2.92
CA ASP A 17 -6.97 19.08 2.80
C ASP A 17 -6.31 17.74 2.47
N VAL A 18 -5.41 17.29 3.34
CA VAL A 18 -4.61 16.07 3.18
C VAL A 18 -5.06 15.01 4.18
N CYS A 19 -5.20 13.77 3.70
CA CYS A 19 -5.37 12.59 4.53
C CYS A 19 -4.00 11.94 4.81
N ILE A 20 -3.67 11.68 6.07
CA ILE A 20 -2.46 10.97 6.48
C ILE A 20 -2.83 9.54 6.90
N LEU A 21 -2.26 8.58 6.19
CA LEU A 21 -2.37 7.14 6.49
C LEU A 21 -1.05 6.68 7.11
N ALA A 22 -1.10 6.02 8.26
CA ALA A 22 0.09 5.52 8.94
C ALA A 22 0.01 4.01 9.15
N HIS A 23 1.05 3.31 8.70
CA HIS A 23 1.19 1.89 9.04
C HIS A 23 1.41 1.71 10.54
N SER A 24 0.82 0.65 11.12
CA SER A 24 0.91 0.38 12.56
C SER A 24 2.33 0.16 13.10
N TYR A 25 3.33 0.05 12.25
CA TYR A 25 4.75 -0.10 12.64
C TYR A 25 5.55 1.20 12.61
N VAL A 26 4.96 2.33 12.22
CA VAL A 26 5.66 3.63 12.30
C VAL A 26 5.77 4.10 13.74
N ALA A 27 6.64 5.07 13.97
CA ALA A 27 6.81 5.68 15.29
C ALA A 27 5.48 6.26 15.79
N ARG A 28 5.28 6.20 17.11
CA ARG A 28 4.04 6.66 17.76
C ARG A 28 3.70 8.11 17.41
N GLU A 29 4.71 8.95 17.32
CA GLU A 29 4.58 10.37 17.01
C GLU A 29 3.95 10.62 15.62
N ILE A 30 4.15 9.69 14.69
CA ILE A 30 3.53 9.73 13.36
C ILE A 30 2.09 9.21 13.43
N SER A 31 1.86 8.16 14.21
CA SER A 31 0.52 7.60 14.41
C SER A 31 -0.44 8.61 15.08
N GLU A 32 0.08 9.47 15.96
CA GLU A 32 -0.70 10.48 16.68
C GLU A 32 -1.25 11.61 15.78
N ILE A 33 -0.67 11.82 14.61
CA ILE A 33 -1.12 12.84 13.64
C ILE A 33 -1.85 12.26 12.43
N ALA A 34 -1.90 10.93 12.31
CA ALA A 34 -2.56 10.24 11.23
C ALA A 34 -4.09 10.28 11.35
N ASP A 35 -4.78 10.25 10.22
CA ASP A 35 -6.24 10.09 10.17
C ASP A 35 -6.64 8.62 10.35
N PHE A 36 -5.83 7.72 9.81
CA PHE A 36 -6.02 6.28 9.93
C PHE A 36 -4.69 5.59 10.22
N VAL A 37 -4.76 4.63 11.14
CA VAL A 37 -3.62 3.75 11.48
C VAL A 37 -4.07 2.30 11.29
N GLY A 38 -3.27 1.50 10.60
CA GLY A 38 -3.66 0.11 10.32
C GLY A 38 -2.63 -0.69 9.55
N ASP A 39 -3.09 -1.81 9.02
CA ASP A 39 -2.29 -2.66 8.13
C ASP A 39 -2.30 -2.15 6.67
N SER A 40 -1.48 -2.79 5.84
CA SER A 40 -1.28 -2.39 4.45
C SER A 40 -2.55 -2.36 3.62
N TYR A 41 -3.36 -3.42 3.70
CA TYR A 41 -4.58 -3.52 2.91
C TYR A 41 -5.71 -2.66 3.48
N GLY A 42 -5.88 -2.69 4.80
CA GLY A 42 -6.90 -1.89 5.50
C GLY A 42 -6.74 -0.39 5.22
N LEU A 43 -5.51 0.14 5.25
CA LEU A 43 -5.24 1.53 4.90
C LEU A 43 -5.57 1.86 3.44
N SER A 44 -5.30 0.93 2.52
CA SER A 44 -5.65 1.12 1.11
C SER A 44 -7.16 1.19 0.88
N VAL A 45 -7.93 0.39 1.62
CA VAL A 45 -9.39 0.43 1.61
C VAL A 45 -9.91 1.73 2.26
N GLN A 46 -9.32 2.14 3.39
CA GLN A 46 -9.69 3.41 4.05
C GLN A 46 -9.47 4.62 3.10
N ALA A 47 -8.40 4.59 2.32
CA ALA A 47 -8.14 5.63 1.34
C ALA A 47 -9.27 5.81 0.32
N THR A 48 -9.97 4.73 -0.07
CA THR A 48 -11.07 4.81 -1.05
C THR A 48 -12.27 5.61 -0.53
N THR A 49 -12.46 5.63 0.79
CA THR A 49 -13.58 6.33 1.45
C THR A 49 -13.21 7.71 1.97
N ALA A 50 -11.92 8.02 2.06
CA ALA A 50 -11.45 9.33 2.51
C ALA A 50 -11.85 10.42 1.48
N PRO A 51 -12.44 11.54 1.90
CA PRO A 51 -12.86 12.59 0.98
C PRO A 51 -11.70 13.37 0.35
N GLN A 52 -10.54 13.39 0.99
CA GLN A 52 -9.36 14.12 0.53
C GLN A 52 -8.82 13.56 -0.78
N LYS A 53 -8.45 14.44 -1.71
CA LYS A 53 -7.77 14.06 -2.95
C LYS A 53 -6.28 13.77 -2.75
N ASN A 54 -5.67 14.42 -1.76
CA ASN A 54 -4.27 14.25 -1.43
C ASN A 54 -4.11 13.29 -0.25
N VAL A 55 -3.29 12.28 -0.42
CA VAL A 55 -3.03 11.26 0.60
C VAL A 55 -1.52 11.15 0.84
N ILE A 56 -1.09 11.22 2.10
CA ILE A 56 0.29 10.92 2.49
C ILE A 56 0.30 9.55 3.14
N MET A 57 1.10 8.63 2.57
CA MET A 57 1.34 7.32 3.14
C MET A 57 2.61 7.34 3.98
N CYS A 58 2.46 7.20 5.30
CA CYS A 58 3.54 6.94 6.25
C CYS A 58 3.72 5.44 6.41
N GLY A 59 4.50 4.85 5.53
CA GLY A 59 4.77 3.42 5.42
C GLY A 59 5.79 3.16 4.33
N VAL A 60 5.76 1.98 3.73
CA VAL A 60 6.67 1.59 2.66
C VAL A 60 6.05 1.75 1.26
N ARG A 61 6.88 1.76 0.24
CA ARG A 61 6.51 2.09 -1.15
C ARG A 61 5.31 1.30 -1.67
N PHE A 62 5.30 -0.05 -1.55
CA PHE A 62 4.21 -0.86 -2.09
C PHE A 62 2.85 -0.51 -1.49
N MET A 63 2.81 0.04 -0.26
CA MET A 63 1.58 0.48 0.38
C MET A 63 1.03 1.72 -0.31
N ALA A 64 1.87 2.72 -0.60
CA ALA A 64 1.48 3.90 -1.38
C ALA A 64 1.01 3.51 -2.79
N GLU A 65 1.71 2.57 -3.43
CA GLU A 65 1.31 2.02 -4.73
C GLU A 65 -0.07 1.36 -4.68
N THR A 66 -0.34 0.56 -3.63
CA THR A 66 -1.65 -0.10 -3.47
C THR A 66 -2.76 0.92 -3.24
N VAL A 67 -2.52 1.97 -2.45
CA VAL A 67 -3.46 3.10 -2.30
C VAL A 67 -3.75 3.73 -3.67
N LYS A 68 -2.71 3.97 -4.47
CA LYS A 68 -2.88 4.57 -5.81
C LYS A 68 -3.64 3.67 -6.77
N ILE A 69 -3.43 2.36 -6.71
CA ILE A 69 -4.16 1.38 -7.54
C ILE A 69 -5.65 1.37 -7.19
N LEU A 70 -6.00 1.38 -5.90
CA LEU A 70 -7.40 1.34 -5.46
C LEU A 70 -8.10 2.71 -5.54
N SER A 71 -7.34 3.80 -5.58
CA SER A 71 -7.84 5.17 -5.66
C SER A 71 -7.09 5.95 -6.75
N PRO A 72 -7.28 5.60 -8.03
CA PRO A 72 -6.51 6.18 -9.12
C PRO A 72 -6.71 7.70 -9.31
N GLU A 73 -7.83 8.23 -8.83
CA GLU A 73 -8.16 9.66 -8.85
C GLU A 73 -7.39 10.48 -7.80
N LYS A 74 -6.82 9.83 -6.78
CA LYS A 74 -6.08 10.50 -5.70
C LYS A 74 -4.62 10.74 -6.06
N THR A 75 -4.05 11.80 -5.51
CA THR A 75 -2.61 12.02 -5.50
C THR A 75 -2.04 11.41 -4.23
N VAL A 76 -1.16 10.44 -4.38
CA VAL A 76 -0.57 9.70 -3.25
C VAL A 76 0.91 10.04 -3.12
N TYR A 77 1.29 10.50 -1.96
CA TYR A 77 2.67 10.82 -1.59
C TYR A 77 3.21 9.78 -0.62
N LEU A 78 4.43 9.33 -0.85
CA LEU A 78 5.16 8.50 0.10
C LEU A 78 5.98 9.43 1.02
N ALA A 79 5.73 9.36 2.33
CA ALA A 79 6.36 10.25 3.30
C ALA A 79 7.90 10.14 3.33
N ASN A 80 8.43 8.93 3.06
CA ASN A 80 9.86 8.71 2.91
C ASN A 80 10.14 7.98 1.60
N PRO A 81 10.73 8.63 0.58
CA PRO A 81 10.92 8.07 -0.76
C PRO A 81 11.86 6.85 -0.82
N ILE A 82 12.69 6.65 0.21
CA ILE A 82 13.59 5.49 0.30
C ILE A 82 13.02 4.33 1.12
N ALA A 83 11.83 4.49 1.68
CA ALA A 83 11.19 3.43 2.46
C ALA A 83 10.75 2.29 1.55
N GLY A 84 11.55 1.23 1.49
CA GLY A 84 11.28 -0.02 0.79
C GLY A 84 10.96 -1.17 1.74
N CYS A 85 10.61 -2.31 1.17
CA CYS A 85 10.38 -3.55 1.90
C CYS A 85 11.08 -4.69 1.17
N PRO A 86 12.20 -5.22 1.70
CA PRO A 86 12.95 -6.29 1.04
C PRO A 86 12.09 -7.53 0.75
N MET A 87 11.11 -7.85 1.59
CA MET A 87 10.19 -8.97 1.35
C MET A 87 9.25 -8.71 0.17
N ALA A 88 8.78 -7.46 -0.01
CA ALA A 88 7.90 -7.10 -1.11
C ALA A 88 8.66 -6.97 -2.44
N GLU A 89 9.95 -6.71 -2.39
CA GLU A 89 10.83 -6.41 -3.54
C GLU A 89 11.69 -7.61 -3.96
N GLN A 90 11.56 -8.76 -3.29
CA GLN A 90 12.43 -9.93 -3.52
C GLN A 90 12.13 -10.69 -4.82
N MET A 91 10.94 -10.55 -5.38
CA MET A 91 10.53 -11.30 -6.57
C MET A 91 10.82 -10.51 -7.84
N ASP A 92 11.57 -11.14 -8.73
CA ASP A 92 11.88 -10.61 -10.06
C ASP A 92 10.68 -10.82 -11.00
N LYS A 93 10.15 -9.73 -11.52
CA LYS A 93 9.02 -9.73 -12.45
C LYS A 93 9.34 -10.48 -13.75
N GLU A 94 10.56 -10.33 -14.27
CA GLU A 94 10.94 -10.92 -15.54
C GLU A 94 11.05 -12.43 -15.40
N LEU A 95 11.62 -12.90 -14.28
CA LEU A 95 11.69 -14.31 -13.96
C LEU A 95 10.29 -14.94 -13.84
N ILE A 96 9.39 -14.31 -13.08
CA ILE A 96 8.02 -14.79 -12.91
C ILE A 96 7.26 -14.73 -14.24
N GLY A 97 7.45 -13.67 -15.02
CA GLY A 97 6.85 -13.52 -16.36
C GLY A 97 7.31 -14.60 -17.34
N ALA A 98 8.60 -14.94 -17.34
CA ALA A 98 9.14 -16.03 -18.14
C ALA A 98 8.58 -17.40 -17.73
N TRP A 99 8.49 -17.63 -16.41
CA TRP A 99 7.87 -18.86 -15.87
C TRP A 99 6.41 -18.99 -16.28
N LYS A 100 5.63 -17.90 -16.16
CA LYS A 100 4.21 -17.87 -16.56
C LYS A 100 4.02 -18.19 -18.03
N LYS A 101 4.88 -17.67 -18.90
CA LYS A 101 4.87 -17.98 -20.35
C LYS A 101 5.20 -19.44 -20.64
N ALA A 102 6.13 -20.04 -19.90
CA ALA A 102 6.52 -21.43 -20.05
C ALA A 102 5.47 -22.40 -19.50
N ASN A 103 4.57 -21.96 -18.64
CA ASN A 103 3.57 -22.77 -17.99
C ASN A 103 2.14 -22.18 -18.24
N PRO A 104 1.63 -22.22 -19.48
CA PRO A 104 0.31 -21.73 -19.80
C PRO A 104 -0.76 -22.57 -19.06
N GLY A 105 -1.75 -21.91 -18.49
CA GLY A 105 -2.79 -22.54 -17.69
C GLY A 105 -2.56 -22.51 -16.18
N TYR A 106 -1.39 -22.02 -15.72
CA TYR A 106 -1.18 -21.74 -14.31
C TYR A 106 -1.57 -20.31 -13.96
N THR A 107 -2.25 -20.14 -12.83
CA THR A 107 -2.62 -18.83 -12.29
C THR A 107 -1.54 -18.32 -11.34
N VAL A 108 -1.07 -17.11 -11.55
CA VAL A 108 -0.10 -16.45 -10.66
C VAL A 108 -0.84 -15.71 -9.55
N VAL A 109 -0.80 -16.27 -8.37
CA VAL A 109 -1.37 -15.67 -7.15
C VAL A 109 -0.27 -15.01 -6.36
N ALA A 110 -0.39 -13.73 -6.06
CA ALA A 110 0.59 -12.98 -5.29
C ALA A 110 0.01 -12.48 -3.96
N TYR A 111 0.88 -12.35 -2.97
CA TYR A 111 0.54 -11.63 -1.77
C TYR A 111 0.38 -10.14 -2.09
N ILE A 112 -0.65 -9.50 -1.53
CA ILE A 112 -0.96 -8.09 -1.81
C ILE A 112 0.22 -7.15 -1.45
N ASN A 113 1.06 -7.55 -0.48
CA ASN A 113 2.26 -6.84 -0.09
C ASN A 113 3.42 -7.12 -1.06
N THR A 114 3.26 -6.74 -2.30
CA THR A 114 4.28 -6.79 -3.35
C THR A 114 4.24 -5.51 -4.18
N THR A 115 5.25 -5.32 -5.03
CA THR A 115 5.37 -4.12 -5.87
C THR A 115 4.24 -4.01 -6.89
N SER A 116 3.88 -2.79 -7.27
CA SER A 116 2.93 -2.56 -8.37
C SER A 116 3.43 -3.16 -9.68
N ASP A 117 4.74 -3.18 -9.89
CA ASP A 117 5.36 -3.75 -11.08
C ASP A 117 5.12 -5.27 -11.16
N LEU A 118 5.31 -6.01 -10.08
CA LEU A 118 4.99 -7.44 -10.04
C LEU A 118 3.48 -7.69 -10.21
N LYS A 119 2.62 -6.82 -9.65
CA LYS A 119 1.16 -6.92 -9.81
C LYS A 119 0.71 -6.91 -11.27
N THR A 120 1.47 -6.29 -12.18
CA THR A 120 1.12 -6.24 -13.60
C THR A 120 1.11 -7.60 -14.31
N ILE A 121 1.78 -8.60 -13.74
CA ILE A 121 1.85 -9.97 -14.28
C ILE A 121 1.13 -11.02 -13.42
N CYS A 122 0.68 -10.62 -12.23
CA CYS A 122 -0.12 -11.48 -11.36
C CYS A 122 -1.58 -11.49 -11.83
N ASP A 123 -2.24 -12.62 -11.67
CA ASP A 123 -3.66 -12.77 -12.02
C ASP A 123 -4.56 -12.40 -10.84
N VAL A 124 -4.11 -12.70 -9.61
CA VAL A 124 -4.85 -12.44 -8.38
C VAL A 124 -3.89 -12.01 -7.27
N CYS A 125 -4.32 -11.01 -6.50
CA CYS A 125 -3.66 -10.64 -5.25
C CYS A 125 -4.49 -11.07 -4.04
N VAL A 126 -3.85 -11.63 -3.04
CA VAL A 126 -4.49 -12.17 -1.83
C VAL A 126 -3.84 -11.60 -0.56
N THR A 127 -4.57 -11.66 0.54
CA THR A 127 -4.02 -11.47 1.89
C THR A 127 -3.81 -12.83 2.55
N SER A 128 -3.07 -12.88 3.66
CA SER A 128 -2.89 -14.13 4.43
C SER A 128 -4.24 -14.73 4.85
N SER A 129 -5.21 -13.89 5.20
CA SER A 129 -6.54 -14.32 5.64
C SER A 129 -7.47 -14.76 4.50
N SER A 130 -7.24 -14.28 3.28
CA SER A 130 -8.10 -14.57 2.13
C SER A 130 -7.55 -15.65 1.17
N ALA A 131 -6.25 -15.97 1.27
CA ALA A 131 -5.55 -16.83 0.33
C ALA A 131 -6.23 -18.18 0.14
N VAL A 132 -6.49 -18.92 1.21
CA VAL A 132 -7.10 -20.25 1.15
C VAL A 132 -8.48 -20.20 0.50
N LYS A 133 -9.31 -19.22 0.91
CA LYS A 133 -10.66 -19.05 0.36
C LYS A 133 -10.62 -18.72 -1.13
N ILE A 134 -9.74 -17.82 -1.54
CA ILE A 134 -9.65 -17.39 -2.94
C ILE A 134 -9.13 -18.55 -3.79
N VAL A 135 -8.02 -19.20 -3.40
CA VAL A 135 -7.43 -20.29 -4.18
C VAL A 135 -8.38 -21.48 -4.31
N ASN A 136 -9.14 -21.82 -3.26
CA ASN A 136 -10.12 -22.92 -3.33
C ASN A 136 -11.35 -22.61 -4.21
N ASN A 137 -11.59 -21.35 -4.56
CA ASN A 137 -12.68 -20.95 -5.44
C ASN A 137 -12.20 -20.55 -6.85
N MET A 138 -10.93 -20.75 -7.16
CA MET A 138 -10.39 -20.57 -8.50
C MET A 138 -10.67 -21.84 -9.31
N GLU A 139 -11.28 -21.69 -10.49
CA GLU A 139 -11.52 -22.76 -11.46
C GLU A 139 -10.25 -23.03 -12.30
#